data_6010312da76f4459ef7e130759c574d8
#
_entry.id   6010312da76f4459ef7e130759c574d8
#
_cell.length_a   1.000
_cell.length_b   1.000
_cell.length_c   1.000
_cell.angle_alpha   90.00
_cell.angle_beta   90.00
_cell.angle_gamma   90.00
#
_symmetry.space_group_name_H-M   'P 1'
#
loop_
_entity.id
_entity.type
_entity.pdbx_description
1 polymer ?
#
loop_
_entity_poly.entity_id
_entity_poly.type
_entity_poly.pdbx_seq_one_letter_code
_entity_poly.pdbx_strand_id
1 'polypeptide(L)' 'DINWILEYVMYDSSRPQFILDKIKSAYEFMNKEEYKDAQNIVNELVDIIGDNDSKLQELQNILFFHMD' A
#
# COMPACT_ATOMS: atom_id res chain seq x y z
N ASP A 1 -4.95 17.42 -3.50
CA ASP A 1 -3.58 16.97 -3.31
C ASP A 1 -3.48 16.03 -2.14
N ILE A 2 -3.26 14.77 -2.44
CA ILE A 2 -3.26 13.72 -1.43
C ILE A 2 -1.82 13.38 -1.07
N ASN A 3 -1.50 13.56 0.19
CA ASN A 3 -0.18 13.23 0.70
C ASN A 3 -0.35 12.10 1.73
N TRP A 4 0.06 10.90 1.35
CA TRP A 4 -0.10 9.73 2.21
C TRP A 4 0.89 9.79 3.37
N ILE A 5 0.37 9.65 4.58
CA ILE A 5 1.18 9.79 5.78
C ILE A 5 1.85 8.47 6.10
N LEU A 6 3.14 8.40 5.84
CA LEU A 6 3.91 7.19 6.12
C LEU A 6 3.96 6.87 7.61
N GLU A 7 3.88 7.89 8.45
CA GLU A 7 3.88 7.70 9.89
C GLU A 7 2.75 6.77 10.33
N TYR A 8 1.59 6.90 9.68
CA TYR A 8 0.45 6.08 10.01
C TYR A 8 0.75 4.60 9.78
N VAL A 9 1.48 4.29 8.72
CA VAL A 9 1.88 2.93 8.42
C VAL A 9 2.85 2.41 9.46
N MET A 10 3.74 3.26 9.93
CA MET A 10 4.78 2.86 10.85
C MET A 10 4.28 2.59 12.27
N TYR A 11 3.06 2.99 12.58
CA TYR A 11 2.47 2.70 13.88
C TYR A 11 2.16 1.23 14.08
N ASP A 12 2.02 0.49 13.01
CA ASP A 12 1.68 -0.93 13.11
C ASP A 12 2.96 -1.74 13.29
N SER A 13 3.47 -1.77 14.51
CA SER A 13 4.72 -2.45 14.81
C SER A 13 4.59 -3.97 14.85
N SER A 14 3.37 -4.48 14.71
CA SER A 14 3.16 -5.92 14.71
C SER A 14 3.53 -6.57 13.37
N ARG A 15 3.75 -5.77 12.34
CA ARG A 15 4.06 -6.30 11.01
C ARG A 15 5.56 -6.47 10.83
N PRO A 16 5.98 -7.53 10.10
CA PRO A 16 7.39 -7.66 9.74
C PRO A 16 7.88 -6.44 8.97
N GLN A 17 9.16 -6.14 9.13
CA GLN A 17 9.74 -4.95 8.50
C GLN A 17 9.59 -4.98 6.98
N PHE A 18 9.79 -6.15 6.35
CA PHE A 18 9.73 -6.21 4.89
C PHE A 18 8.31 -5.91 4.37
N ILE A 19 7.29 -6.24 5.15
CA ILE A 19 5.90 -5.90 4.81
C ILE A 19 5.71 -4.39 4.91
N LEU A 20 6.22 -3.79 5.99
CA LEU A 20 6.12 -2.34 6.16
C LEU A 20 6.85 -1.61 5.03
N ASP A 21 7.99 -2.13 4.61
CA ASP A 21 8.75 -1.52 3.52
C ASP A 21 7.96 -1.56 2.21
N LYS A 22 7.28 -2.66 1.94
CA LYS A 22 6.46 -2.77 0.72
C LYS A 22 5.27 -1.82 0.77
N ILE A 23 4.62 -1.73 1.91
CA ILE A 23 3.50 -0.79 2.07
C ILE A 23 3.99 0.64 1.84
N LYS A 24 5.15 0.97 2.41
CA LYS A 24 5.75 2.29 2.22
C LYS A 24 6.02 2.56 0.75
N SER A 25 6.56 1.58 0.04
CA SER A 25 6.84 1.74 -1.38
C SER A 25 5.56 1.97 -2.18
N ALA A 26 4.49 1.25 -1.84
CA ALA A 26 3.21 1.45 -2.51
C ALA A 26 2.71 2.87 -2.33
N TYR A 27 2.80 3.40 -1.12
CA TYR A 27 2.40 4.79 -0.87
C TYR A 27 3.27 5.77 -1.65
N GLU A 28 4.57 5.50 -1.72
CA GLU A 28 5.47 6.38 -2.46
C GLU A 28 5.11 6.41 -3.95
N PHE A 29 4.80 5.25 -4.53
CA PHE A 29 4.39 5.20 -5.92
C PHE A 29 3.07 5.95 -6.13
N MET A 30 2.13 5.83 -5.19
CA MET A 30 0.87 6.55 -5.30
C MET A 30 1.08 8.06 -5.24
N ASN A 31 2.01 8.52 -4.40
CA ASN A 31 2.32 9.94 -4.32
C ASN A 31 2.92 10.47 -5.61
N LYS A 32 3.57 9.61 -6.37
CA LYS A 32 4.15 9.98 -7.67
C LYS A 32 3.20 9.72 -8.82
N GLU A 33 1.97 9.31 -8.52
CA GLU A 33 0.96 8.96 -9.51
C GLU A 33 1.39 7.78 -10.38
N GLU A 34 2.25 6.93 -9.84
CA GLU A 34 2.67 5.70 -10.52
C GLU A 34 1.83 4.55 -10.00
N TYR A 35 0.54 4.60 -10.33
CA TYR A 35 -0.43 3.68 -9.73
C TYR A 35 -0.23 2.24 -10.17
N LYS A 36 0.27 2.04 -11.37
CA LYS A 36 0.51 0.68 -11.86
C LYS A 36 1.58 -0.01 -11.03
N ASP A 37 2.63 0.72 -10.70
CA ASP A 37 3.70 0.19 -9.86
C ASP A 37 3.19 -0.09 -8.45
N ALA A 38 2.37 0.82 -7.92
CA ALA A 38 1.77 0.60 -6.61
C ALA A 38 0.89 -0.64 -6.63
N GLN A 39 0.14 -0.85 -7.71
CA GLN A 39 -0.72 -2.03 -7.83
C GLN A 39 0.11 -3.31 -7.82
N ASN A 40 1.25 -3.31 -8.49
CA ASN A 40 2.14 -4.47 -8.48
C ASN A 40 2.58 -4.83 -7.07
N ILE A 41 2.91 -3.83 -6.26
CA ILE A 41 3.31 -4.06 -4.88
C ILE A 41 2.15 -4.59 -4.06
N VAL A 42 0.96 -4.04 -4.25
CA VAL A 42 -0.22 -4.52 -3.54
C VAL A 42 -0.50 -5.98 -3.91
N ASN A 43 -0.34 -6.33 -5.18
CA ASN A 43 -0.53 -7.71 -5.61
C ASN A 43 0.46 -8.66 -4.93
N GLU A 44 1.71 -8.23 -4.77
CA GLU A 44 2.70 -9.01 -4.04
C GLU A 44 2.28 -9.21 -2.59
N LEU A 45 1.78 -8.13 -1.98
CA LEU A 45 1.36 -8.20 -0.57
C LEU A 45 0.16 -9.14 -0.40
N VAL A 46 -0.77 -9.12 -1.34
CA VAL A 46 -1.90 -10.04 -1.29
C VAL A 46 -1.42 -11.49 -1.31
N ASP A 47 -0.39 -11.78 -2.11
CA ASP A 47 0.18 -13.12 -2.16
C ASP A 47 0.83 -13.53 -0.84
N ILE A 48 1.41 -12.56 -0.13
CA ILE A 48 2.16 -12.85 1.08
C ILE A 48 1.24 -12.94 2.30
N ILE A 49 0.34 -11.98 2.47
CA ILE A 49 -0.45 -11.88 3.69
C ILE A 49 -1.95 -12.04 3.46
N GLY A 50 -2.37 -12.25 2.22
CA GLY A 50 -3.78 -12.42 1.89
C GLY A 50 -4.50 -11.10 1.71
N ASP A 51 -5.74 -11.19 1.19
CA ASP A 51 -6.51 -10.00 0.86
C ASP A 51 -7.49 -9.60 1.97
N ASN A 52 -7.46 -10.28 3.11
CA ASN A 52 -8.31 -9.93 4.24
C ASN A 52 -7.71 -8.84 5.13
N ASP A 53 -6.49 -8.44 4.83
CA ASP A 53 -5.81 -7.41 5.61
C ASP A 53 -6.46 -6.05 5.35
N SER A 54 -6.84 -5.36 6.43
CA SER A 54 -7.55 -4.09 6.30
C SER A 54 -6.72 -3.02 5.61
N LYS A 55 -5.41 -3.02 5.83
CA LYS A 55 -4.54 -2.03 5.18
C LYS A 55 -4.47 -2.28 3.68
N LEU A 56 -4.41 -3.54 3.27
CA LEU A 56 -4.40 -3.87 1.85
C LEU A 56 -5.74 -3.52 1.20
N GLN A 57 -6.83 -3.74 1.89
CA GLN A 57 -8.14 -3.36 1.36
C GLN A 57 -8.22 -1.85 1.16
N GLU A 58 -7.67 -1.10 2.11
CA GLU A 58 -7.62 0.36 1.98
C GLU A 58 -6.80 0.77 0.77
N LEU A 59 -5.63 0.17 0.60
CA LEU A 59 -4.77 0.48 -0.54
C LEU A 59 -5.45 0.13 -1.86
N GLN A 60 -6.10 -1.01 -1.92
CA GLN A 60 -6.81 -1.43 -3.13
C GLN A 60 -7.94 -0.47 -3.46
N ASN A 61 -8.68 0.00 -2.45
CA ASN A 61 -9.75 0.95 -2.67
C ASN A 61 -9.22 2.27 -3.22
N ILE A 62 -8.12 2.74 -2.67
CA ILE A 62 -7.50 3.99 -3.12
C ILE A 62 -7.05 3.84 -4.58
N LEU A 63 -6.39 2.73 -4.89
CA LEU A 63 -5.93 2.49 -6.24
C LEU A 63 -7.07 2.38 -7.23
N PHE A 64 -8.15 1.72 -6.82
CA PHE A 64 -9.33 1.58 -7.66
C PHE A 64 -9.89 2.95 -8.06
N PHE A 65 -9.88 3.89 -7.13
CA PHE A 65 -10.35 5.24 -7.41
C PHE A 65 -9.50 5.96 -8.45
N HIS A 66 -8.21 5.70 -8.46
CA HIS A 66 -7.27 6.42 -9.32
C HIS A 66 -6.97 5.72 -10.63
N MET A 67 -7.31 4.45 -10.73
CA MET A 67 -7.08 3.67 -11.94
C MET A 67 -8.40 3.44 -12.64
N ASP A 68 -8.61 4.16 -13.68
CA ASP A 68 -9.83 3.97 -14.48
C ASP A 68 -9.63 2.92 -15.55
#